data_64652ce486f4ff6ce9679af6c36758d4
#
_entry.id   64652ce486f4ff6ce9679af6c36758d4
#
_cell.length_a   1.000
_cell.length_b   1.000
_cell.length_c   1.000
_cell.angle_alpha   90.00
_cell.angle_beta   90.00
_cell.angle_gamma   90.00
#
_symmetry.space_group_name_H-M   'P 1'
#
loop_
_entity.id
_entity.type
_entity.pdbx_description
1 polymer ?
#
loop_
_entity_poly.entity_id
_entity_poly.type
_entity_poly.pdbx_seq_one_letter_code
_entity_poly.pdbx_strand_id
1 'polypeptide(L)'
;LIEDRQPLITSLFEVDRRYRFKEGSGLPVTVPSIDMIEIGAGGGSIAHVDALGVLKVGPHSAGSSPGPACYGRGGESATVTDADLVLGLLDADNFLGGDMPLDKAAAERAVAGVAEGLGLSPVRTARGIYRIVTEAMAAAARTHATDRGVDYRGLPLFAFGGAGPVHACEVARLLQSTSVIVPPQSSVLSAFGALVTPVRLDVLRSALSRLDAIDWDHATGLLDALVAEADAALAQAGCPAHAVTHVFAADLRYAGQQHEVTVTLPGDPRADRDAAAIGLAFEEAYAALYG
;
A
#
# COMPACT_ATOMS: atom_id res chain seq x y z
N LEU A 1 2.12 -3.16 6.51
CA LEU A 1 2.96 -3.84 7.52
C LEU A 1 4.14 -4.52 6.85
N ILE A 2 5.26 -4.60 7.56
CA ILE A 2 6.49 -5.30 7.14
C ILE A 2 6.89 -6.20 8.30
N GLU A 3 6.96 -7.50 8.05
CA GLU A 3 7.38 -8.52 9.01
C GLU A 3 8.60 -9.25 8.43
N ASP A 4 9.62 -9.50 9.24
CA ASP A 4 10.87 -10.15 8.83
C ASP A 4 11.50 -9.54 7.56
N ARG A 5 11.39 -8.22 7.42
CA ARG A 5 11.84 -7.43 6.25
C ARG A 5 11.08 -7.73 4.95
N GLN A 6 9.92 -8.37 5.03
CA GLN A 6 9.05 -8.63 3.90
C GLN A 6 7.74 -7.89 4.07
N PRO A 7 7.19 -7.24 3.01
CA PRO A 7 5.83 -6.72 3.04
C PRO A 7 4.85 -7.89 3.03
N LEU A 8 3.69 -7.69 3.64
CA LEU A 8 2.59 -8.65 3.50
C LEU A 8 2.11 -8.64 2.05
N ILE A 9 2.03 -9.82 1.45
CA ILE A 9 1.54 -10.01 0.08
C ILE A 9 0.15 -10.64 0.15
N THR A 10 -0.76 -10.13 -0.63
CA THR A 10 -2.07 -10.73 -0.87
C THR A 10 -2.19 -11.17 -2.33
N SER A 11 -2.87 -12.28 -2.57
CA SER A 11 -3.21 -12.74 -3.92
C SER A 11 -4.50 -12.12 -4.46
N LEU A 12 -5.27 -11.46 -3.59
CA LEU A 12 -6.52 -10.81 -3.94
C LEU A 12 -6.42 -9.32 -3.66
N PHE A 13 -6.48 -8.53 -4.72
CA PHE A 13 -6.54 -7.07 -4.64
C PHE A 13 -7.94 -6.60 -5.05
N GLU A 14 -8.53 -5.70 -4.27
CA GLU A 14 -9.82 -5.10 -4.61
C GLU A 14 -9.63 -3.69 -5.14
N VAL A 15 -10.09 -3.46 -6.37
CA VAL A 15 -10.14 -2.12 -6.97
C VAL A 15 -11.51 -1.50 -6.77
N ASP A 16 -11.57 -0.16 -6.76
CA ASP A 16 -12.79 0.63 -6.67
C ASP A 16 -13.68 0.24 -5.48
N ARG A 17 -13.10 0.11 -4.29
CA ARG A 17 -13.85 -0.20 -3.06
C ARG A 17 -14.92 0.86 -2.79
N ARG A 18 -16.19 0.43 -2.75
CA ARG A 18 -17.32 1.30 -2.40
C ARG A 18 -17.25 1.78 -0.95
N TYR A 19 -16.78 0.92 -0.06
CA TYR A 19 -16.56 1.23 1.34
C TYR A 19 -15.08 0.99 1.68
N ARG A 20 -14.38 2.09 2.03
CA ARG A 20 -12.91 2.13 2.17
C ARG A 20 -12.30 1.00 3.01
N PHE A 21 -12.93 0.68 4.14
CA PHE A 21 -12.44 -0.31 5.10
C PHE A 21 -13.23 -1.62 5.11
N LYS A 22 -14.08 -1.85 4.10
CA LYS A 22 -14.89 -3.06 4.02
C LYS A 22 -14.38 -3.94 2.87
N GLU A 23 -13.78 -5.06 3.22
CA GLU A 23 -13.43 -6.12 2.27
C GLU A 23 -14.67 -6.66 1.57
N GLY A 24 -14.51 -7.07 0.30
CA GLY A 24 -15.63 -7.53 -0.53
C GLY A 24 -16.51 -6.41 -1.06
N SER A 25 -16.11 -5.14 -0.94
CA SER A 25 -16.89 -4.00 -1.46
C SER A 25 -16.39 -3.46 -2.80
N GLY A 26 -15.26 -3.95 -3.28
CA GLY A 26 -14.65 -3.61 -4.57
C GLY A 26 -14.75 -4.73 -5.61
N LEU A 27 -14.11 -4.51 -6.75
CA LEU A 27 -13.95 -5.51 -7.79
C LEU A 27 -12.70 -6.35 -7.49
N PRO A 28 -12.81 -7.66 -7.25
CA PRO A 28 -11.67 -8.50 -6.96
C PRO A 28 -10.81 -8.72 -8.20
N VAL A 29 -9.51 -8.55 -8.04
CA VAL A 29 -8.49 -8.84 -9.06
C VAL A 29 -7.50 -9.81 -8.44
N THR A 30 -7.35 -10.98 -9.04
CA THR A 30 -6.39 -11.98 -8.59
C THR A 30 -5.02 -11.67 -9.17
N VAL A 31 -4.22 -10.97 -8.38
CA VAL A 31 -2.83 -10.61 -8.71
C VAL A 31 -2.05 -10.47 -7.41
N PRO A 32 -0.84 -11.05 -7.32
CA PRO A 32 0.03 -10.82 -6.17
C PRO A 32 0.33 -9.33 -6.01
N SER A 33 -0.05 -8.78 -4.89
CA SER A 33 0.14 -7.36 -4.58
C SER A 33 0.50 -7.17 -3.11
N ILE A 34 1.15 -6.05 -2.81
CA ILE A 34 1.37 -5.67 -1.42
C ILE A 34 0.01 -5.39 -0.79
N ASP A 35 -0.22 -5.99 0.38
CA ASP A 35 -1.41 -5.73 1.17
C ASP A 35 -1.37 -4.31 1.73
N MET A 36 -2.24 -3.43 1.20
CA MET A 36 -2.28 -2.01 1.52
C MET A 36 -3.70 -1.48 1.64
N ILE A 37 -3.84 -0.38 2.37
CA ILE A 37 -5.06 0.43 2.40
C ILE A 37 -4.80 1.79 1.76
N GLU A 38 -5.63 2.16 0.80
CA GLU A 38 -5.63 3.47 0.16
C GLU A 38 -6.70 4.36 0.79
N ILE A 39 -6.34 5.59 1.11
CA ILE A 39 -7.26 6.51 1.77
C ILE A 39 -7.66 7.72 0.92
N GLY A 40 -7.12 7.86 -0.28
CA GLY A 40 -7.40 8.99 -1.16
C GLY A 40 -7.07 10.35 -0.53
N ALA A 41 -6.10 10.39 0.36
CA ALA A 41 -5.59 11.61 0.98
C ALA A 41 -4.17 11.87 0.50
N GLY A 42 -3.89 13.11 0.10
CA GLY A 42 -2.57 13.50 -0.40
C GLY A 42 -2.47 15.01 -0.54
N GLY A 43 -1.33 15.49 -1.05
CA GLY A 43 -1.05 16.92 -1.19
C GLY A 43 -2.09 17.69 -2.01
N GLY A 44 -2.68 17.07 -3.03
CA GLY A 44 -3.73 17.67 -3.86
C GLY A 44 -5.14 17.63 -3.29
N SER A 45 -5.37 17.00 -2.12
CA SER A 45 -6.70 16.94 -1.51
C SER A 45 -7.23 18.32 -1.19
N ILE A 46 -8.45 18.64 -1.71
CA ILE A 46 -9.05 19.96 -1.60
C ILE A 46 -9.69 20.11 -0.23
N ALA A 47 -9.39 21.24 0.43
CA ALA A 47 -10.03 21.67 1.66
C ALA A 47 -11.24 22.55 1.35
N HIS A 48 -12.35 22.32 2.05
CA HIS A 48 -13.57 23.11 1.90
C HIS A 48 -14.37 23.14 3.20
N VAL A 49 -15.31 24.06 3.28
CA VAL A 49 -16.30 24.12 4.36
C VAL A 49 -17.58 23.49 3.86
N ASP A 50 -18.09 22.50 4.59
CA ASP A 50 -19.36 21.85 4.21
C ASP A 50 -20.60 22.70 4.58
N ALA A 51 -21.78 22.22 4.21
CA ALA A 51 -23.04 22.91 4.49
C ALA A 51 -23.37 23.13 5.98
N LEU A 52 -22.65 22.42 6.86
CA LEU A 52 -22.76 22.54 8.32
C LEU A 52 -21.71 23.49 8.91
N GLY A 53 -20.90 24.14 8.08
CA GLY A 53 -19.82 25.01 8.53
C GLY A 53 -18.59 24.26 9.06
N VAL A 54 -18.43 22.97 8.71
CA VAL A 54 -17.32 22.14 9.18
C VAL A 54 -16.22 22.02 8.13
N LEU A 55 -14.98 22.21 8.53
CA LEU A 55 -13.82 22.00 7.66
C LEU A 55 -13.71 20.53 7.25
N LYS A 56 -13.62 20.27 5.94
CA LYS A 56 -13.38 18.97 5.32
C LYS A 56 -12.15 19.02 4.43
N VAL A 57 -11.49 17.87 4.26
CA VAL A 57 -10.36 17.68 3.34
C VAL A 57 -10.64 16.45 2.50
N GLY A 58 -10.64 16.60 1.17
CA GLY A 58 -11.09 15.58 0.23
C GLY A 58 -12.62 15.42 0.20
N PRO A 59 -13.16 14.41 -0.49
CA PRO A 59 -12.46 13.37 -1.25
C PRO A 59 -11.89 13.87 -2.59
N HIS A 60 -12.27 15.08 -3.04
CA HIS A 60 -11.81 15.63 -4.30
C HIS A 60 -10.35 16.08 -4.22
N SER A 61 -9.64 15.90 -5.33
CA SER A 61 -8.26 16.32 -5.49
C SER A 61 -8.14 17.31 -6.64
N ALA A 62 -7.29 18.32 -6.47
CA ALA A 62 -6.91 19.25 -7.55
C ALA A 62 -6.01 18.58 -8.61
N GLY A 63 -5.54 17.35 -8.36
CA GLY A 63 -4.60 16.66 -9.24
C GLY A 63 -3.25 17.38 -9.33
N SER A 64 -2.57 17.21 -10.46
CA SER A 64 -1.32 17.89 -10.79
C SER A 64 -1.51 19.07 -11.73
N SER A 65 -2.66 19.14 -12.41
CA SER A 65 -3.06 20.23 -13.32
C SER A 65 -4.58 20.46 -13.21
N PRO A 66 -5.03 21.64 -12.82
CA PRO A 66 -4.24 22.80 -12.46
C PRO A 66 -3.41 22.60 -11.17
N GLY A 67 -3.79 21.66 -10.29
CA GLY A 67 -3.08 21.32 -9.06
C GLY A 67 -3.36 22.32 -7.90
N PRO A 68 -2.56 22.23 -6.82
CA PRO A 68 -2.56 23.20 -5.72
C PRO A 68 -2.40 24.64 -6.20
N ALA A 69 -3.01 25.59 -5.49
CA ALA A 69 -2.90 27.00 -5.84
C ALA A 69 -1.46 27.50 -5.90
N CYS A 70 -0.60 27.00 -5.01
CA CYS A 70 0.82 27.33 -4.98
C CYS A 70 1.61 26.86 -6.21
N TYR A 71 1.08 25.98 -7.05
CA TYR A 71 1.76 25.56 -8.28
C TYR A 71 1.74 26.64 -9.37
N GLY A 72 0.93 27.69 -9.22
CA GLY A 72 0.85 28.76 -10.20
C GLY A 72 0.31 28.36 -11.58
N ARG A 73 -0.42 27.26 -11.66
CA ARG A 73 -0.94 26.67 -12.91
C ARG A 73 -2.45 26.89 -13.09
N GLY A 74 -3.02 27.86 -12.37
CA GLY A 74 -4.45 28.20 -12.43
C GLY A 74 -5.32 27.47 -11.39
N GLY A 75 -4.72 26.74 -10.45
CA GLY A 75 -5.45 26.21 -9.29
C GLY A 75 -5.85 27.35 -8.35
N GLU A 76 -7.09 27.30 -7.84
CA GLU A 76 -7.64 28.33 -6.94
C GLU A 76 -8.09 27.73 -5.60
N SER A 77 -8.36 26.43 -5.58
CA SER A 77 -8.81 25.73 -4.37
C SER A 77 -7.67 25.49 -3.40
N ALA A 78 -7.93 25.73 -2.11
CA ALA A 78 -6.97 25.37 -1.07
C ALA A 78 -6.79 23.85 -1.01
N THR A 79 -5.55 23.41 -0.98
CA THR A 79 -5.19 21.99 -0.86
C THR A 79 -4.32 21.74 0.38
N VAL A 80 -4.03 20.47 0.65
CA VAL A 80 -3.08 20.09 1.70
C VAL A 80 -1.70 20.70 1.43
N THR A 81 -1.22 20.68 0.17
CA THR A 81 0.08 21.28 -0.20
C THR A 81 0.10 22.79 0.08
N ASP A 82 -0.99 23.51 -0.20
CA ASP A 82 -1.09 24.94 0.14
C ASP A 82 -1.02 25.17 1.65
N ALA A 83 -1.72 24.32 2.42
CA ALA A 83 -1.69 24.39 3.88
C ALA A 83 -0.28 24.10 4.43
N ASP A 84 0.42 23.09 3.90
CA ASP A 84 1.78 22.74 4.29
C ASP A 84 2.76 23.86 4.00
N LEU A 85 2.60 24.55 2.85
CA LEU A 85 3.39 25.70 2.49
C LEU A 85 3.13 26.90 3.41
N VAL A 86 1.86 27.20 3.72
CA VAL A 86 1.47 28.28 4.66
C VAL A 86 2.03 28.03 6.07
N LEU A 87 2.12 26.75 6.48
CA LEU A 87 2.70 26.34 7.76
C LEU A 87 4.24 26.34 7.78
N GLY A 88 4.89 26.54 6.63
CA GLY A 88 6.35 26.49 6.50
C GLY A 88 6.93 25.07 6.56
N LEU A 89 6.11 24.05 6.30
CA LEU A 89 6.55 22.66 6.22
C LEU A 89 7.18 22.32 4.86
N LEU A 90 6.90 23.14 3.85
CA LEU A 90 7.51 23.09 2.52
C LEU A 90 8.34 24.35 2.28
N ASP A 91 9.50 24.19 1.67
CA ASP A 91 10.33 25.29 1.19
C ASP A 91 9.87 25.67 -0.22
N ALA A 92 9.43 26.92 -0.38
CA ALA A 92 8.91 27.44 -1.64
C ALA A 92 9.94 27.43 -2.78
N ASP A 93 11.21 27.62 -2.45
CA ASP A 93 12.29 27.75 -3.42
C ASP A 93 12.99 26.42 -3.72
N ASN A 94 12.74 25.38 -2.91
CA ASN A 94 13.40 24.07 -3.04
C ASN A 94 12.43 22.91 -3.33
N PHE A 95 11.23 23.20 -3.80
CA PHE A 95 10.28 22.14 -4.20
C PHE A 95 10.78 21.45 -5.47
N LEU A 96 10.75 20.12 -5.51
CA LEU A 96 11.36 19.28 -6.56
C LEU A 96 12.85 19.57 -6.78
N GLY A 97 13.59 19.86 -5.69
CA GLY A 97 15.01 20.18 -5.80
C GLY A 97 15.30 21.58 -6.38
N GLY A 98 14.28 22.45 -6.39
CA GLY A 98 14.35 23.80 -6.95
C GLY A 98 13.84 23.93 -8.38
N ASP A 99 13.46 22.81 -9.03
CA ASP A 99 12.95 22.84 -10.41
C ASP A 99 11.55 23.47 -10.54
N MET A 100 10.84 23.61 -9.41
CA MET A 100 9.50 24.18 -9.39
C MET A 100 9.32 25.09 -8.17
N PRO A 101 9.48 26.41 -8.30
CA PRO A 101 9.18 27.34 -7.23
C PRO A 101 7.67 27.37 -6.94
N LEU A 102 7.31 27.48 -5.66
CA LEU A 102 5.93 27.56 -5.22
C LEU A 102 5.50 29.00 -4.96
N ASP A 103 4.30 29.39 -5.40
CA ASP A 103 3.69 30.69 -5.12
C ASP A 103 3.03 30.68 -3.73
N LYS A 104 3.78 31.15 -2.72
CA LYS A 104 3.30 31.25 -1.35
C LYS A 104 2.10 32.18 -1.22
N ALA A 105 2.06 33.30 -2.00
CA ALA A 105 0.94 34.21 -1.94
C ALA A 105 -0.35 33.60 -2.51
N ALA A 106 -0.26 32.74 -3.53
CA ALA A 106 -1.41 31.99 -4.03
C ALA A 106 -1.94 31.00 -2.99
N ALA A 107 -1.04 30.26 -2.30
CA ALA A 107 -1.44 29.37 -1.19
C ALA A 107 -2.15 30.14 -0.07
N GLU A 108 -1.59 31.28 0.35
CA GLU A 108 -2.18 32.13 1.40
C GLU A 108 -3.57 32.63 1.00
N ARG A 109 -3.77 33.07 -0.25
CA ARG A 109 -5.09 33.48 -0.75
C ARG A 109 -6.11 32.32 -0.76
N ALA A 110 -5.70 31.16 -1.26
CA ALA A 110 -6.58 29.99 -1.31
C ALA A 110 -7.02 29.56 0.09
N VAL A 111 -6.07 29.46 1.03
CA VAL A 111 -6.35 29.11 2.43
C VAL A 111 -7.20 30.18 3.12
N ALA A 112 -6.99 31.47 2.81
CA ALA A 112 -7.78 32.58 3.35
C ALA A 112 -9.25 32.47 2.94
N GLY A 113 -9.55 32.07 1.70
CA GLY A 113 -10.93 31.84 1.25
C GLY A 113 -11.67 30.77 2.07
N VAL A 114 -11.00 29.70 2.47
CA VAL A 114 -11.55 28.69 3.39
C VAL A 114 -11.68 29.24 4.81
N ALA A 115 -10.71 30.03 5.25
CA ALA A 115 -10.66 30.63 6.59
C ALA A 115 -11.83 31.59 6.85
N GLU A 116 -12.24 32.35 5.85
CA GLU A 116 -13.40 33.25 5.91
C GLU A 116 -14.68 32.49 6.27
N GLY A 117 -14.93 31.36 5.59
CA GLY A 117 -16.09 30.50 5.87
C GLY A 117 -16.10 29.89 7.29
N LEU A 118 -14.95 29.85 7.96
CA LEU A 118 -14.80 29.30 9.31
C LEU A 118 -14.71 30.38 10.39
N GLY A 119 -14.53 31.65 10.04
CA GLY A 119 -14.22 32.72 10.98
C GLY A 119 -12.88 32.54 11.68
N LEU A 120 -11.89 31.93 11.02
CA LEU A 120 -10.57 31.63 11.55
C LEU A 120 -9.47 32.42 10.80
N SER A 121 -8.28 32.49 11.39
CA SER A 121 -7.12 33.00 10.65
C SER A 121 -6.60 31.94 9.65
N PRO A 122 -5.94 32.37 8.53
CA PRO A 122 -5.40 31.43 7.55
C PRO A 122 -4.47 30.38 8.15
N VAL A 123 -3.59 30.76 9.06
CA VAL A 123 -2.66 29.83 9.74
C VAL A 123 -3.42 28.79 10.60
N ARG A 124 -4.49 29.21 11.31
CA ARG A 124 -5.32 28.25 12.07
C ARG A 124 -6.07 27.29 11.15
N THR A 125 -6.53 27.78 10.01
CA THR A 125 -7.21 26.97 8.99
C THR A 125 -6.21 25.97 8.36
N ALA A 126 -5.03 26.43 7.95
CA ALA A 126 -3.97 25.56 7.44
C ALA A 126 -3.60 24.44 8.46
N ARG A 127 -3.49 24.78 9.75
CA ARG A 127 -3.27 23.80 10.81
C ARG A 127 -4.44 22.81 10.94
N GLY A 128 -5.67 23.28 10.74
CA GLY A 128 -6.89 22.44 10.72
C GLY A 128 -6.83 21.42 9.56
N ILE A 129 -6.48 21.88 8.36
CA ILE A 129 -6.32 21.04 7.16
C ILE A 129 -5.24 19.97 7.42
N TYR A 130 -4.05 20.38 7.88
CA TYR A 130 -2.96 19.49 8.22
C TYR A 130 -3.37 18.41 9.22
N ARG A 131 -4.07 18.78 10.30
CA ARG A 131 -4.52 17.83 11.32
C ARG A 131 -5.53 16.84 10.80
N ILE A 132 -6.50 17.26 10.00
CA ILE A 132 -7.54 16.37 9.43
C ILE A 132 -6.88 15.28 8.57
N VAL A 133 -5.96 15.65 7.69
CA VAL A 133 -5.30 14.66 6.82
C VAL A 133 -4.37 13.74 7.61
N THR A 134 -3.66 14.27 8.59
CA THR A 134 -2.75 13.50 9.44
C THR A 134 -3.52 12.47 10.30
N GLU A 135 -4.65 12.88 10.88
CA GLU A 135 -5.53 11.96 11.62
C GLU A 135 -6.13 10.88 10.70
N ALA A 136 -6.51 11.23 9.47
CA ALA A 136 -6.98 10.25 8.50
C ALA A 136 -5.92 9.20 8.15
N MET A 137 -4.65 9.62 7.97
CA MET A 137 -3.51 8.72 7.75
C MET A 137 -3.29 7.80 8.97
N ALA A 138 -3.27 8.37 10.17
CA ALA A 138 -3.09 7.58 11.39
C ALA A 138 -4.25 6.60 11.64
N ALA A 139 -5.49 7.01 11.36
CA ALA A 139 -6.65 6.15 11.48
C ALA A 139 -6.58 4.96 10.51
N ALA A 140 -6.17 5.19 9.26
CA ALA A 140 -6.00 4.13 8.29
C ALA A 140 -4.94 3.11 8.73
N ALA A 141 -3.79 3.59 9.20
CA ALA A 141 -2.73 2.73 9.72
C ALA A 141 -3.19 1.90 10.91
N ARG A 142 -3.91 2.51 11.86
CA ARG A 142 -4.51 1.80 13.01
C ARG A 142 -5.47 0.71 12.56
N THR A 143 -6.41 1.03 11.67
CA THR A 143 -7.38 0.07 11.15
C THR A 143 -6.66 -1.10 10.47
N HIS A 144 -5.72 -0.82 9.56
CA HIS A 144 -4.97 -1.85 8.85
C HIS A 144 -4.20 -2.80 9.78
N ALA A 145 -3.58 -2.26 10.84
CA ALA A 145 -2.88 -3.09 11.83
C ALA A 145 -3.86 -3.90 12.69
N THR A 146 -4.94 -3.28 13.15
CA THR A 146 -5.94 -3.93 14.02
C THR A 146 -6.66 -5.05 13.28
N ASP A 147 -7.02 -4.88 12.02
CA ASP A 147 -7.66 -5.91 11.20
C ASP A 147 -6.79 -7.16 11.03
N ARG A 148 -5.48 -7.03 11.26
CA ARG A 148 -4.50 -8.13 11.23
C ARG A 148 -4.03 -8.58 12.61
N GLY A 149 -4.68 -8.11 13.66
CA GLY A 149 -4.32 -8.45 15.05
C GLY A 149 -2.97 -7.90 15.51
N VAL A 150 -2.40 -6.92 14.79
CA VAL A 150 -1.08 -6.34 15.11
C VAL A 150 -1.23 -5.11 16.00
N ASP A 151 -0.53 -5.08 17.12
CA ASP A 151 -0.38 -3.86 17.92
C ASP A 151 0.61 -2.92 17.23
N TYR A 152 0.10 -1.83 16.68
CA TYR A 152 0.90 -0.82 15.95
C TYR A 152 1.74 0.06 16.88
N ARG A 153 1.44 0.10 18.19
CA ARG A 153 2.16 0.94 19.16
C ARG A 153 3.59 0.45 19.34
N GLY A 154 4.51 1.37 19.38
CA GLY A 154 5.94 1.05 19.50
C GLY A 154 6.63 0.58 18.20
N LEU A 155 5.90 0.36 17.12
CA LEU A 155 6.51 0.03 15.83
C LEU A 155 7.16 1.27 15.18
N PRO A 156 8.29 1.13 14.48
CA PRO A 156 8.85 2.20 13.67
C PRO A 156 7.91 2.56 12.52
N LEU A 157 7.81 3.85 12.19
CA LEU A 157 7.12 4.33 10.99
C LEU A 157 8.11 4.51 9.84
N PHE A 158 7.89 3.85 8.72
CA PHE A 158 8.67 4.04 7.51
C PHE A 158 7.94 5.00 6.57
N ALA A 159 8.53 6.18 6.30
CA ALA A 159 7.88 7.24 5.55
C ALA A 159 8.55 7.48 4.20
N PHE A 160 7.75 7.43 3.14
CA PHE A 160 8.20 7.70 1.78
C PHE A 160 7.06 8.27 0.92
N GLY A 161 7.39 8.67 -0.33
CA GLY A 161 6.47 9.34 -1.25
C GLY A 161 6.59 10.86 -1.18
N GLY A 162 5.90 11.57 -2.06
CA GLY A 162 6.02 13.03 -2.20
C GLY A 162 5.46 13.80 -1.00
N ALA A 163 4.25 13.45 -0.52
CA ALA A 163 3.58 14.14 0.58
C ALA A 163 3.72 13.43 1.93
N GLY A 164 3.87 12.10 1.94
CA GLY A 164 3.90 11.29 3.17
C GLY A 164 4.91 11.78 4.22
N PRO A 165 6.18 12.03 3.86
CA PRO A 165 7.20 12.47 4.82
C PRO A 165 6.89 13.79 5.54
N VAL A 166 6.12 14.69 4.92
CA VAL A 166 5.72 15.98 5.53
C VAL A 166 4.84 15.74 6.77
N HIS A 167 4.03 14.70 6.76
CA HIS A 167 3.12 14.35 7.85
C HIS A 167 3.68 13.29 8.81
N ALA A 168 4.80 12.65 8.46
CA ALA A 168 5.30 11.45 9.12
C ALA A 168 5.55 11.61 10.62
N CYS A 169 6.10 12.74 11.05
CA CYS A 169 6.38 12.98 12.47
C CYS A 169 5.09 13.03 13.31
N GLU A 170 4.06 13.70 12.83
CA GLU A 170 2.79 13.79 13.54
C GLU A 170 2.01 12.48 13.47
N VAL A 171 2.04 11.77 12.32
CA VAL A 171 1.47 10.41 12.20
C VAL A 171 2.14 9.46 13.19
N ALA A 172 3.48 9.48 13.28
CA ALA A 172 4.23 8.66 14.23
C ALA A 172 3.82 8.94 15.68
N ARG A 173 3.66 10.23 16.03
CA ARG A 173 3.20 10.63 17.36
C ARG A 173 1.80 10.08 17.67
N LEU A 174 0.87 10.15 16.73
CA LEU A 174 -0.49 9.63 16.84
C LEU A 174 -0.54 8.10 16.93
N LEU A 175 0.40 7.42 16.29
CA LEU A 175 0.55 5.96 16.32
C LEU A 175 1.41 5.48 17.50
N GLN A 176 1.97 6.39 18.29
CA GLN A 176 2.92 6.06 19.36
C GLN A 176 4.12 5.25 18.84
N SER A 177 4.58 5.59 17.64
CA SER A 177 5.75 4.98 17.04
C SER A 177 7.04 5.37 17.76
N THR A 178 8.00 4.46 17.85
CA THR A 178 9.29 4.70 18.51
C THR A 178 10.23 5.54 17.68
N SER A 179 10.09 5.49 16.36
CA SER A 179 10.96 6.21 15.42
C SER A 179 10.29 6.42 14.06
N VAL A 180 10.79 7.38 13.31
CA VAL A 180 10.44 7.61 11.90
C VAL A 180 11.67 7.34 11.06
N ILE A 181 11.54 6.46 10.08
CA ILE A 181 12.59 6.13 9.13
C ILE A 181 12.25 6.79 7.80
N VAL A 182 13.10 7.71 7.36
CA VAL A 182 12.98 8.35 6.04
C VAL A 182 14.21 7.92 5.24
N PRO A 183 14.05 7.01 4.25
CA PRO A 183 15.18 6.52 3.49
C PRO A 183 15.73 7.59 2.52
N PRO A 184 16.97 7.44 2.06
CA PRO A 184 17.45 8.20 0.90
C PRO A 184 16.48 8.05 -0.27
N GLN A 185 16.31 9.11 -1.07
CA GLN A 185 15.37 9.17 -2.19
C GLN A 185 13.92 8.85 -1.81
N SER A 186 13.51 9.13 -0.57
CA SER A 186 12.16 8.83 -0.06
C SER A 186 11.05 9.34 -0.97
N SER A 187 11.20 10.49 -1.60
CA SER A 187 10.22 11.09 -2.52
C SER A 187 9.95 10.27 -3.78
N VAL A 188 10.93 9.50 -4.24
CA VAL A 188 10.89 8.67 -5.46
C VAL A 188 11.13 7.18 -5.19
N LEU A 189 10.98 6.77 -3.93
CA LEU A 189 11.28 5.40 -3.50
C LEU A 189 10.48 4.33 -4.26
N SER A 190 9.24 4.63 -4.64
CA SER A 190 8.41 3.70 -5.45
C SER A 190 9.01 3.48 -6.84
N ALA A 191 9.54 4.52 -7.48
CA ALA A 191 10.23 4.39 -8.76
C ALA A 191 11.54 3.61 -8.63
N PHE A 192 12.31 3.88 -7.55
CA PHE A 192 13.50 3.08 -7.23
C PHE A 192 13.15 1.61 -6.98
N GLY A 193 12.07 1.35 -6.22
CA GLY A 193 11.55 0.00 -6.02
C GLY A 193 11.25 -0.72 -7.33
N ALA A 194 10.59 -0.06 -8.27
CA ALA A 194 10.29 -0.63 -9.58
C ALA A 194 11.55 -1.00 -10.39
N LEU A 195 12.66 -0.28 -10.18
CA LEU A 195 13.93 -0.57 -10.85
C LEU A 195 14.67 -1.78 -10.25
N VAL A 196 14.50 -2.04 -8.94
CA VAL A 196 15.27 -3.08 -8.23
C VAL A 196 14.45 -4.31 -7.88
N THR A 197 13.13 -4.24 -8.01
CA THR A 197 12.26 -5.40 -7.74
C THR A 197 12.45 -6.45 -8.84
N PRO A 198 12.73 -7.71 -8.48
CA PRO A 198 12.82 -8.77 -9.46
C PRO A 198 11.48 -8.99 -10.19
N VAL A 199 11.55 -9.39 -11.44
CA VAL A 199 10.35 -9.82 -12.18
C VAL A 199 9.81 -11.07 -11.50
N ARG A 200 8.53 -11.07 -11.17
CA ARG A 200 7.84 -12.21 -10.56
C ARG A 200 6.60 -12.56 -11.39
N LEU A 201 6.38 -13.83 -11.59
CA LEU A 201 5.18 -14.37 -12.21
C LEU A 201 4.67 -15.53 -11.38
N ASP A 202 3.40 -15.48 -11.00
CA ASP A 202 2.70 -16.57 -10.34
C ASP A 202 1.75 -17.22 -11.35
N VAL A 203 1.87 -18.53 -11.50
CA VAL A 203 1.00 -19.34 -12.36
C VAL A 203 0.29 -20.39 -11.50
N LEU A 204 -1.00 -20.59 -11.74
CA LEU A 204 -1.85 -21.42 -10.89
C LEU A 204 -2.64 -22.40 -11.72
N ARG A 205 -2.80 -23.63 -11.21
CA ARG A 205 -3.74 -24.64 -11.72
C ARG A 205 -4.47 -25.30 -10.55
N SER A 206 -5.75 -25.53 -10.72
CA SER A 206 -6.53 -26.27 -9.74
C SER A 206 -6.33 -27.78 -9.92
N ALA A 207 -5.98 -28.46 -8.82
CA ALA A 207 -5.87 -29.92 -8.76
C ALA A 207 -6.43 -30.38 -7.41
N LEU A 208 -7.71 -30.73 -7.40
CA LEU A 208 -8.37 -31.16 -6.17
C LEU A 208 -8.08 -32.63 -5.88
N SER A 209 -7.33 -32.90 -4.81
CA SER A 209 -7.06 -34.23 -4.32
C SER A 209 -6.90 -34.24 -2.81
N ARG A 210 -6.99 -35.42 -2.19
CA ARG A 210 -6.58 -35.60 -0.81
C ARG A 210 -5.06 -35.75 -0.75
N LEU A 211 -4.42 -35.20 0.28
CA LEU A 211 -2.96 -35.28 0.44
C LEU A 211 -2.46 -36.72 0.60
N ASP A 212 -3.25 -37.58 1.25
CA ASP A 212 -2.96 -39.03 1.45
C ASP A 212 -3.24 -39.90 0.21
N ALA A 213 -3.79 -39.31 -0.86
CA ALA A 213 -4.15 -39.99 -2.09
C ALA A 213 -3.76 -39.21 -3.35
N ILE A 214 -2.65 -38.49 -3.30
CA ILE A 214 -2.14 -37.73 -4.44
C ILE A 214 -1.73 -38.68 -5.56
N ASP A 215 -2.24 -38.41 -6.77
CA ASP A 215 -1.65 -38.96 -8.00
C ASP A 215 -0.42 -38.12 -8.35
N TRP A 216 0.75 -38.60 -7.94
CA TRP A 216 2.01 -37.88 -8.14
C TRP A 216 2.41 -37.71 -9.60
N ASP A 217 2.05 -38.64 -10.48
CA ASP A 217 2.37 -38.52 -11.90
C ASP A 217 1.52 -37.43 -12.55
N HIS A 218 0.26 -37.37 -12.21
CA HIS A 218 -0.62 -36.28 -12.64
C HIS A 218 -0.16 -34.93 -12.05
N ALA A 219 0.14 -34.87 -10.76
CA ALA A 219 0.58 -33.65 -10.08
C ALA A 219 1.92 -33.13 -10.66
N THR A 220 2.89 -34.03 -10.90
CA THR A 220 4.16 -33.67 -11.53
C THR A 220 3.95 -33.12 -12.94
N GLY A 221 3.08 -33.75 -13.74
CA GLY A 221 2.77 -33.28 -15.09
C GLY A 221 2.16 -31.87 -15.10
N LEU A 222 1.28 -31.55 -14.13
CA LEU A 222 0.74 -30.20 -13.97
C LEU A 222 1.82 -29.19 -13.58
N LEU A 223 2.69 -29.56 -12.64
CA LEU A 223 3.79 -28.68 -12.19
C LEU A 223 4.80 -28.43 -13.31
N ASP A 224 5.14 -29.44 -14.12
CA ASP A 224 6.00 -29.27 -15.28
C ASP A 224 5.40 -28.31 -16.32
N ALA A 225 4.08 -28.42 -16.55
CA ALA A 225 3.39 -27.49 -17.44
C ALA A 225 3.39 -26.04 -16.90
N LEU A 226 3.19 -25.86 -15.59
CA LEU A 226 3.26 -24.55 -14.95
C LEU A 226 4.67 -23.94 -15.04
N VAL A 227 5.71 -24.73 -14.79
CA VAL A 227 7.10 -24.28 -14.93
C VAL A 227 7.41 -23.87 -16.35
N ALA A 228 7.01 -24.68 -17.34
CA ALA A 228 7.23 -24.35 -18.75
C ALA A 228 6.50 -23.06 -19.17
N GLU A 229 5.28 -22.84 -18.70
CA GLU A 229 4.50 -21.62 -18.94
C GLU A 229 5.20 -20.39 -18.32
N ALA A 230 5.63 -20.50 -17.06
CA ALA A 230 6.32 -19.44 -16.35
C ALA A 230 7.66 -19.09 -17.03
N ASP A 231 8.47 -20.09 -17.34
CA ASP A 231 9.76 -19.91 -18.00
C ASP A 231 9.63 -19.24 -19.37
N ALA A 232 8.64 -19.65 -20.17
CA ALA A 232 8.37 -19.04 -21.45
C ALA A 232 7.99 -17.55 -21.32
N ALA A 233 7.14 -17.21 -20.36
CA ALA A 233 6.73 -15.84 -20.11
C ALA A 233 7.88 -14.97 -19.58
N LEU A 234 8.70 -15.49 -18.67
CA LEU A 234 9.89 -14.79 -18.15
C LEU A 234 10.94 -14.59 -19.25
N ALA A 235 11.14 -15.56 -20.13
CA ALA A 235 12.03 -15.42 -21.28
C ALA A 235 11.56 -14.32 -22.25
N GLN A 236 10.25 -14.20 -22.50
CA GLN A 236 9.66 -13.09 -23.26
C GLN A 236 9.88 -11.73 -22.59
N ALA A 237 9.88 -11.69 -21.26
CA ALA A 237 10.21 -10.49 -20.48
C ALA A 237 11.72 -10.18 -20.43
N GLY A 238 12.57 -10.99 -21.08
CA GLY A 238 14.01 -10.80 -21.15
C GLY A 238 14.78 -11.34 -19.96
N CYS A 239 14.15 -12.16 -19.09
CA CYS A 239 14.83 -12.78 -17.96
C CYS A 239 15.72 -13.95 -18.44
N PRO A 240 17.02 -13.98 -18.10
CA PRO A 240 17.88 -15.09 -18.47
C PRO A 240 17.55 -16.33 -17.62
N ALA A 241 17.53 -17.51 -18.23
CA ALA A 241 17.14 -18.76 -17.56
C ALA A 241 17.94 -19.07 -16.27
N HIS A 242 19.24 -18.71 -16.25
CA HIS A 242 20.07 -18.94 -15.06
C HIS A 242 19.73 -18.04 -13.85
N ALA A 243 18.94 -16.97 -14.05
CA ALA A 243 18.48 -16.07 -13.00
C ALA A 243 17.04 -16.40 -12.52
N VAL A 244 16.39 -17.40 -13.13
CA VAL A 244 15.04 -17.82 -12.74
C VAL A 244 15.15 -18.78 -11.55
N THR A 245 14.30 -18.51 -10.54
CA THR A 245 14.14 -19.40 -9.39
C THR A 245 12.66 -19.76 -9.28
N HIS A 246 12.37 -21.03 -9.10
CA HIS A 246 11.00 -21.52 -8.91
C HIS A 246 10.72 -21.74 -7.42
N VAL A 247 9.57 -21.27 -6.99
CA VAL A 247 9.02 -21.55 -5.65
C VAL A 247 7.67 -22.23 -5.85
N PHE A 248 7.50 -23.38 -5.22
CA PHE A 248 6.25 -24.15 -5.28
C PHE A 248 5.41 -23.87 -4.05
N ALA A 249 4.12 -23.69 -4.27
CA ALA A 249 3.14 -23.53 -3.21
C ALA A 249 1.88 -24.32 -3.53
N ALA A 250 1.10 -24.64 -2.51
CA ALA A 250 -0.21 -25.26 -2.66
C ALA A 250 -1.22 -24.61 -1.73
N ASP A 251 -2.45 -24.46 -2.21
CA ASP A 251 -3.59 -24.08 -1.40
C ASP A 251 -4.18 -25.33 -0.76
N LEU A 252 -4.07 -25.44 0.54
CA LEU A 252 -4.43 -26.61 1.32
C LEU A 252 -5.50 -26.26 2.36
N ARG A 253 -6.35 -27.24 2.68
CA ARG A 253 -7.37 -27.10 3.73
C ARG A 253 -7.68 -28.44 4.39
N TYR A 254 -8.18 -28.43 5.59
CA TYR A 254 -8.79 -29.63 6.18
C TYR A 254 -10.07 -30.01 5.44
N ALA A 255 -10.33 -31.32 5.37
CA ALA A 255 -11.54 -31.82 4.76
C ALA A 255 -12.78 -31.22 5.48
N GLY A 256 -13.68 -30.64 4.69
CA GLY A 256 -14.89 -29.96 5.19
C GLY A 256 -14.74 -28.45 5.43
N GLN A 257 -13.55 -27.89 5.36
CA GLN A 257 -13.36 -26.44 5.36
C GLN A 257 -13.59 -25.83 3.98
N GLN A 258 -13.95 -24.55 3.96
CA GLN A 258 -14.19 -23.80 2.71
C GLN A 258 -13.05 -22.84 2.34
N HIS A 259 -12.16 -22.56 3.31
CA HIS A 259 -11.03 -21.64 3.12
C HIS A 259 -9.73 -22.44 3.09
N GLU A 260 -8.90 -22.13 2.12
CA GLU A 260 -7.58 -22.69 1.96
C GLU A 260 -6.53 -21.81 2.65
N VAL A 261 -5.43 -22.43 3.02
CA VAL A 261 -4.20 -21.77 3.44
C VAL A 261 -3.14 -22.04 2.38
N THR A 262 -2.56 -20.99 1.84
CA THR A 262 -1.44 -21.11 0.90
C THR A 262 -0.18 -21.48 1.66
N VAL A 263 0.41 -22.61 1.30
CA VAL A 263 1.61 -23.17 1.94
C VAL A 263 2.74 -23.25 0.92
N THR A 264 3.87 -22.63 1.23
CA THR A 264 5.10 -22.86 0.45
C THR A 264 5.56 -24.28 0.68
N LEU A 265 5.75 -25.03 -0.40
CA LEU A 265 6.14 -26.43 -0.33
C LEU A 265 7.64 -26.55 -0.02
N PRO A 266 8.03 -27.50 0.83
CA PRO A 266 9.43 -27.79 1.08
C PRO A 266 10.04 -28.46 -0.15
N GLY A 267 11.07 -27.87 -0.73
CA GLY A 267 11.78 -28.43 -1.87
C GLY A 267 11.03 -28.39 -3.21
N ASP A 268 11.40 -29.30 -4.10
CA ASP A 268 10.73 -29.47 -5.41
C ASP A 268 9.81 -30.69 -5.36
N PRO A 269 8.49 -30.50 -5.29
CA PRO A 269 7.54 -31.61 -5.13
C PRO A 269 7.52 -32.57 -6.31
N ARG A 270 8.09 -32.19 -7.47
CA ARG A 270 8.23 -33.07 -8.63
C ARG A 270 9.29 -34.16 -8.40
N ALA A 271 10.33 -33.81 -7.61
CA ALA A 271 11.40 -34.73 -7.26
C ALA A 271 11.11 -35.46 -5.93
N ASP A 272 10.67 -34.72 -4.92
CA ASP A 272 10.59 -35.20 -3.55
C ASP A 272 9.36 -36.08 -3.28
N ARG A 273 8.22 -35.73 -3.89
CA ARG A 273 6.91 -36.46 -3.78
C ARG A 273 6.53 -36.80 -2.33
N ASP A 274 6.83 -35.87 -1.39
CA ASP A 274 6.70 -36.09 0.04
C ASP A 274 5.41 -35.46 0.61
N ALA A 275 4.32 -36.23 0.61
CA ALA A 275 3.05 -35.79 1.17
C ALA A 275 3.13 -35.51 2.68
N ALA A 276 4.02 -36.20 3.41
CA ALA A 276 4.14 -36.00 4.86
C ALA A 276 4.81 -34.64 5.17
N ALA A 277 5.87 -34.29 4.44
CA ALA A 277 6.50 -32.99 4.57
C ALA A 277 5.56 -31.84 4.20
N ILE A 278 4.73 -32.01 3.16
CA ILE A 278 3.68 -31.04 2.78
C ILE A 278 2.64 -30.90 3.90
N GLY A 279 2.23 -32.02 4.51
CA GLY A 279 1.28 -32.02 5.63
C GLY A 279 1.83 -31.26 6.84
N LEU A 280 3.08 -31.48 7.21
CA LEU A 280 3.73 -30.74 8.32
C LEU A 280 3.81 -29.25 8.04
N ALA A 281 4.21 -28.87 6.84
CA ALA A 281 4.25 -27.45 6.44
C ALA A 281 2.86 -26.79 6.50
N PHE A 282 1.81 -27.53 6.14
CA PHE A 282 0.42 -27.06 6.27
C PHE A 282 0.02 -26.87 7.75
N GLU A 283 0.32 -27.86 8.61
CA GLU A 283 0.00 -27.78 10.03
C GLU A 283 0.69 -26.59 10.71
N GLU A 284 1.96 -26.34 10.39
CA GLU A 284 2.72 -25.19 10.87
C GLU A 284 2.10 -23.87 10.40
N ALA A 285 1.78 -23.75 9.12
CA ALA A 285 1.17 -22.55 8.56
C ALA A 285 -0.24 -22.32 9.14
N TYR A 286 -1.01 -23.39 9.31
CA TYR A 286 -2.35 -23.33 9.89
C TYR A 286 -2.32 -22.90 11.37
N ALA A 287 -1.39 -23.45 12.16
CA ALA A 287 -1.22 -23.08 13.56
C ALA A 287 -0.76 -21.62 13.72
N ALA A 288 0.07 -21.14 12.81
CA ALA A 288 0.49 -19.72 12.82
C ALA A 288 -0.67 -18.73 12.55
N LEU A 289 -1.69 -19.17 11.79
CA LEU A 289 -2.84 -18.32 11.45
C LEU A 289 -3.98 -18.42 12.46
N TYR A 290 -4.19 -19.59 13.05
CA TYR A 290 -5.39 -19.86 13.85
C TYR A 290 -5.09 -20.28 15.31
N GLY A 291 -3.84 -20.45 15.70
CA GLY A 291 -3.40 -20.78 17.06
C GLY A 291 -3.22 -22.27 17.31
#